data_5c53cb8c5d4c8cafbffd6b1153e6d823
#
_entry.id   5c53cb8c5d4c8cafbffd6b1153e6d823
#
_cell.length_a   1.000
_cell.length_b   1.000
_cell.length_c   1.000
_cell.angle_alpha   90.00
_cell.angle_beta   90.00
_cell.angle_gamma   90.00
#
_symmetry.space_group_name_H-M   'P 1'
#
loop_
_entity.id
_entity.type
_entity.pdbx_description
1 polymer ?
#
loop_
_entity_poly.entity_id
_entity_poly.type
_entity_poly.pdbx_seq_one_letter_code
_entity_poly.pdbx_strand_id
1 'polypeptide(L)'
;MSQILRRIMLLISFSITTACSTLAVDVPFVYKIDIDQGNVIDQLMINQLRPNMTKRQVIYVLGSPLLIDPFTTNRWDYIYSQQPGHEDRVQERVALFFSGDNLVHIEGDLAPEANPPPPPPKEITIDAPKRELKKTLYEIIVGLFTFGDDS
;
A
#
# COMPACT_ATOMS: atom_id res chain seq x y z
N MET A 1 17.39 49.42 31.10
CA MET A 1 16.96 48.03 31.38
C MET A 1 15.74 47.60 30.54
N SER A 2 14.75 48.43 30.34
CA SER A 2 13.52 48.10 29.59
C SER A 2 13.71 47.80 28.07
N GLN A 3 14.62 48.50 27.43
CA GLN A 3 14.87 48.31 25.97
C GLN A 3 15.56 46.98 25.65
N ILE A 4 16.45 46.52 26.50
CA ILE A 4 17.12 45.24 26.36
C ILE A 4 16.12 44.09 26.55
N LEU A 5 15.30 44.20 27.58
CA LEU A 5 14.27 43.21 27.88
C LEU A 5 13.26 43.08 26.74
N ARG A 6 12.84 44.19 26.12
CA ARG A 6 11.93 44.22 24.99
C ARG A 6 12.55 43.60 23.73
N ARG A 7 13.85 43.83 23.47
CA ARG A 7 14.57 43.18 22.33
C ARG A 7 14.71 41.68 22.53
N ILE A 8 14.99 41.23 23.75
CA ILE A 8 15.07 39.81 24.08
C ILE A 8 13.69 39.14 23.88
N MET A 9 12.62 39.79 24.33
CA MET A 9 11.26 39.27 24.15
C MET A 9 10.85 39.18 22.69
N LEU A 10 11.24 40.11 21.84
CA LEU A 10 11.01 40.07 20.40
C LEU A 10 11.81 38.94 19.72
N LEU A 11 13.05 38.70 20.12
CA LEU A 11 13.87 37.61 19.61
C LEU A 11 13.31 36.24 19.99
N ILE A 12 12.83 36.08 21.22
CA ILE A 12 12.18 34.85 21.69
C ILE A 12 10.86 34.60 20.90
N SER A 13 10.04 35.65 20.72
CA SER A 13 8.81 35.56 19.95
C SER A 13 9.06 35.16 18.49
N PHE A 14 10.10 35.72 17.87
CA PHE A 14 10.50 35.36 16.50
C PHE A 14 11.01 33.91 16.40
N SER A 15 11.73 33.40 17.40
CA SER A 15 12.21 32.03 17.47
C SER A 15 11.07 31.00 17.59
N ILE A 16 10.00 31.36 18.31
CA ILE A 16 8.84 30.48 18.52
C ILE A 16 8.01 30.33 17.21
N THR A 17 7.96 31.38 16.39
CA THR A 17 7.19 31.34 15.13
C THR A 17 7.86 30.48 14.06
N THR A 18 9.16 30.26 14.11
CA THR A 18 9.88 29.38 13.16
C THR A 18 9.80 27.89 13.56
N ALA A 19 9.33 27.54 14.74
CA ALA A 19 9.21 26.15 15.20
C ALA A 19 8.04 25.38 14.57
N CYS A 20 7.17 26.03 13.79
CA CYS A 20 6.08 25.38 13.06
C CYS A 20 6.51 24.79 11.70
N SER A 21 7.80 24.73 11.36
CA SER A 21 8.24 23.92 10.24
C SER A 21 8.11 22.44 10.62
N THR A 22 7.25 21.76 9.92
CA THR A 22 6.96 20.33 9.94
C THR A 22 8.19 19.49 10.29
N LEU A 23 8.42 19.30 11.57
CA LEU A 23 9.24 18.19 12.05
C LEU A 23 8.41 16.94 11.77
N ALA A 24 8.58 16.37 10.59
CA ALA A 24 8.24 14.97 10.36
C ALA A 24 9.18 14.16 11.26
N VAL A 25 8.85 14.10 12.55
CA VAL A 25 9.57 13.27 13.50
C VAL A 25 9.20 11.85 13.17
N ASP A 26 10.08 11.19 12.44
CA ASP A 26 10.01 9.75 12.28
C ASP A 26 10.35 9.13 13.63
N VAL A 27 9.32 8.83 14.41
CA VAL A 27 9.48 8.29 15.76
C VAL A 27 9.89 6.83 15.62
N PRO A 28 11.15 6.47 15.94
CA PRO A 28 11.55 5.06 15.97
C PRO A 28 10.70 4.38 17.04
N PHE A 29 10.20 3.17 16.78
CA PHE A 29 9.31 2.37 17.63
C PHE A 29 7.80 2.58 17.41
N VAL A 30 7.35 3.50 16.56
CA VAL A 30 5.96 3.54 16.13
C VAL A 30 5.78 2.55 14.98
N TYR A 31 4.90 1.58 15.18
CA TYR A 31 4.52 0.65 14.11
C TYR A 31 3.76 1.41 13.02
N LYS A 32 4.29 1.39 11.81
CA LYS A 32 3.60 1.87 10.60
C LYS A 32 3.06 0.65 9.85
N ILE A 33 1.81 0.71 9.49
CA ILE A 33 1.17 -0.32 8.67
C ILE A 33 1.64 -0.21 7.22
N ASP A 34 1.66 -1.34 6.52
CA ASP A 34 1.86 -1.35 5.08
C ASP A 34 0.62 -0.77 4.40
N ILE A 35 0.82 0.08 3.41
CA ILE A 35 -0.26 0.75 2.68
C ILE A 35 -0.21 0.31 1.23
N ASP A 36 -1.20 -0.49 0.84
CA ASP A 36 -1.40 -0.91 -0.54
C ASP A 36 -2.58 -0.17 -1.13
N GLN A 37 -2.42 0.41 -2.32
CA GLN A 37 -3.46 1.19 -3.00
C GLN A 37 -3.49 0.91 -4.50
N GLY A 38 -4.70 0.90 -5.06
CA GLY A 38 -4.92 0.69 -6.49
C GLY A 38 -5.18 -0.76 -6.85
N ASN A 39 -4.88 -1.10 -8.09
CA ASN A 39 -5.01 -2.46 -8.60
C ASN A 39 -3.74 -3.25 -8.29
N VAL A 40 -3.86 -4.27 -7.47
CA VAL A 40 -2.74 -5.21 -7.27
C VAL A 40 -2.49 -5.92 -8.59
N ILE A 41 -1.34 -5.64 -9.20
CA ILE A 41 -0.92 -6.24 -10.47
C ILE A 41 0.37 -6.99 -10.21
N ASP A 42 0.41 -8.24 -10.64
CA ASP A 42 1.59 -9.07 -10.58
C ASP A 42 2.10 -9.37 -12.00
N GLN A 43 3.39 -9.57 -12.14
CA GLN A 43 4.03 -9.97 -13.40
C GLN A 43 3.37 -11.23 -13.99
N LEU A 44 2.93 -12.16 -13.13
CA LEU A 44 2.22 -13.37 -13.58
C LEU A 44 0.87 -13.04 -14.25
N MET A 45 0.16 -12.03 -13.78
CA MET A 45 -1.09 -11.58 -14.40
C MET A 45 -0.81 -10.92 -15.75
N ILE A 46 0.21 -10.07 -15.83
CA ILE A 46 0.64 -9.44 -17.09
C ILE A 46 1.08 -10.51 -18.10
N ASN A 47 1.79 -11.53 -17.67
CA ASN A 47 2.22 -12.64 -18.50
C ASN A 47 1.06 -13.52 -19.04
N GLN A 48 -0.14 -13.40 -18.48
CA GLN A 48 -1.34 -14.08 -18.99
C GLN A 48 -2.00 -13.31 -20.13
N LEU A 49 -1.71 -12.02 -20.28
CA LEU A 49 -2.27 -11.20 -21.34
C LEU A 49 -1.73 -11.64 -22.70
N ARG A 50 -2.62 -11.68 -23.67
CA ARG A 50 -2.29 -12.02 -25.05
C ARG A 50 -2.84 -10.95 -26.01
N PRO A 51 -2.17 -10.66 -27.11
CA PRO A 51 -2.74 -9.85 -28.17
C PRO A 51 -4.13 -10.36 -28.61
N ASN A 52 -5.01 -9.45 -28.94
CA ASN A 52 -6.41 -9.70 -29.33
C ASN A 52 -7.34 -10.21 -28.20
N MET A 53 -6.91 -10.22 -26.94
CA MET A 53 -7.82 -10.43 -25.82
C MET A 53 -8.89 -9.36 -25.79
N THR A 54 -10.13 -9.75 -25.52
CA THR A 54 -11.24 -8.81 -25.35
C THR A 54 -11.13 -8.08 -24.00
N LYS A 55 -11.72 -6.89 -23.90
CA LYS A 55 -11.83 -6.13 -22.65
C LYS A 55 -12.36 -6.98 -21.49
N ARG A 56 -13.35 -7.85 -21.76
CA ARG A 56 -13.89 -8.77 -20.75
C ARG A 56 -12.87 -9.78 -20.25
N GLN A 57 -12.05 -10.33 -21.15
CA GLN A 57 -10.99 -11.26 -20.78
C GLN A 57 -9.89 -10.55 -19.97
N VAL A 58 -9.54 -9.32 -20.34
CA VAL A 58 -8.59 -8.51 -19.58
C VAL A 58 -9.12 -8.23 -18.16
N ILE A 59 -10.39 -7.86 -18.01
CA ILE A 59 -11.00 -7.68 -16.68
C ILE A 59 -10.99 -8.98 -15.87
N TYR A 60 -11.14 -10.12 -16.52
CA TYR A 60 -11.08 -11.40 -15.82
C TYR A 60 -9.69 -11.70 -15.24
N VAL A 61 -8.64 -11.26 -15.93
CA VAL A 61 -7.23 -11.46 -15.51
C VAL A 61 -6.77 -10.41 -14.52
N LEU A 62 -6.97 -9.11 -14.83
CA LEU A 62 -6.43 -7.98 -14.06
C LEU A 62 -7.46 -7.31 -13.13
N GLY A 63 -8.72 -7.67 -13.24
CA GLY A 63 -9.80 -6.93 -12.58
C GLY A 63 -10.17 -5.65 -13.34
N SER A 64 -11.04 -4.84 -12.72
CA SER A 64 -11.46 -3.56 -13.30
C SER A 64 -10.33 -2.54 -13.25
N PRO A 65 -10.10 -1.78 -14.33
CA PRO A 65 -9.07 -0.74 -14.35
C PRO A 65 -9.38 0.38 -13.36
N LEU A 66 -8.33 0.98 -12.80
CA LEU A 66 -8.48 2.10 -11.88
C LEU A 66 -8.97 3.36 -12.62
N LEU A 67 -8.46 3.59 -13.81
CA LEU A 67 -8.80 4.74 -14.64
C LEU A 67 -9.19 4.29 -16.05
N ILE A 68 -10.33 4.80 -16.49
CA ILE A 68 -10.77 4.77 -17.87
C ILE A 68 -10.83 6.21 -18.32
N ASP A 69 -9.96 6.60 -19.27
CA ASP A 69 -9.95 7.95 -19.79
C ASP A 69 -11.26 8.22 -20.57
N PRO A 70 -12.09 9.19 -20.17
CA PRO A 70 -13.32 9.51 -20.87
C PRO A 70 -13.08 10.10 -22.26
N PHE A 71 -11.89 10.66 -22.52
CA PHE A 71 -11.52 11.22 -23.82
C PHE A 71 -10.90 10.17 -24.75
N THR A 72 -10.28 9.13 -24.17
CA THR A 72 -9.64 8.06 -24.91
C THR A 72 -10.16 6.70 -24.42
N THR A 73 -11.35 6.33 -24.88
CA THR A 73 -12.05 5.09 -24.47
C THR A 73 -11.27 3.80 -24.79
N ASN A 74 -10.19 3.93 -25.52
CA ASN A 74 -9.36 2.82 -25.96
C ASN A 74 -8.13 2.61 -25.07
N ARG A 75 -8.00 3.37 -23.97
CA ARG A 75 -6.90 3.24 -23.02
C ARG A 75 -7.42 2.97 -21.63
N TRP A 76 -6.85 1.96 -20.97
CA TRP A 76 -7.09 1.63 -19.58
C TRP A 76 -5.79 1.72 -18.80
N ASP A 77 -5.81 2.45 -17.69
CA ASP A 77 -4.67 2.59 -16.81
C ASP A 77 -4.90 1.80 -15.51
N TYR A 78 -3.95 0.94 -15.22
CA TYR A 78 -3.83 0.22 -13.98
C TYR A 78 -2.68 0.83 -13.19
N ILE A 79 -2.93 1.19 -11.95
CA ILE A 79 -1.93 1.80 -11.08
C ILE A 79 -1.96 1.06 -9.76
N TYR A 80 -0.81 0.60 -9.32
CA TYR A 80 -0.60 0.00 -8.03
C TYR A 80 0.47 0.78 -7.27
N SER A 81 0.25 1.06 -6.00
CA SER A 81 1.26 1.66 -5.15
C SER A 81 1.33 0.93 -3.83
N GLN A 82 2.54 0.64 -3.40
CA GLN A 82 2.86 -0.02 -2.16
C GLN A 82 3.80 0.85 -1.32
N GLN A 83 3.50 0.99 -0.04
CA GLN A 83 4.37 1.63 0.93
C GLN A 83 4.51 0.73 2.14
N PRO A 84 5.55 -0.11 2.20
CA PRO A 84 5.80 -0.98 3.35
C PRO A 84 6.28 -0.14 4.54
N GLY A 85 5.51 -0.12 5.62
CA GLY A 85 5.87 0.49 6.89
C GLY A 85 6.60 1.82 6.80
N HIS A 86 7.91 1.81 7.06
CA HIS A 86 8.80 2.98 7.05
C HIS A 86 9.51 3.21 5.71
N GLU A 87 9.28 2.35 4.72
CA GLU A 87 9.93 2.44 3.42
C GLU A 87 9.27 3.50 2.52
N ASP A 88 9.99 3.90 1.48
CA ASP A 88 9.46 4.80 0.48
C ASP A 88 8.35 4.14 -0.33
N ARG A 89 7.40 4.95 -0.78
CA ARG A 89 6.33 4.48 -1.63
C ARG A 89 6.86 4.11 -3.01
N VAL A 90 6.60 2.89 -3.44
CA VAL A 90 6.82 2.42 -4.81
C VAL A 90 5.49 2.42 -5.55
N GLN A 91 5.49 2.89 -6.79
CA GLN A 91 4.31 2.91 -7.64
C GLN A 91 4.65 2.25 -8.97
N GLU A 92 3.78 1.34 -9.39
CA GLU A 92 3.85 0.67 -10.69
C GLU A 92 2.62 1.05 -11.52
N ARG A 93 2.82 1.23 -12.80
CA ARG A 93 1.78 1.61 -13.73
C ARG A 93 1.83 0.74 -14.98
N VAL A 94 0.66 0.29 -15.42
CA VAL A 94 0.49 -0.42 -16.68
C VAL A 94 -0.66 0.20 -17.46
N ALA A 95 -0.40 0.57 -18.71
CA ALA A 95 -1.37 1.12 -19.63
C ALA A 95 -1.69 0.06 -20.71
N LEU A 96 -2.95 -0.23 -20.88
CA LEU A 96 -3.46 -1.16 -21.91
C LEU A 96 -4.15 -0.36 -23.00
N PHE A 97 -3.75 -0.63 -24.24
CA PHE A 97 -4.33 0.01 -25.43
C PHE A 97 -5.19 -0.97 -26.21
N PHE A 98 -6.40 -0.54 -26.54
CA PHE A 98 -7.39 -1.35 -27.25
C PHE A 98 -7.68 -0.77 -28.62
N SER A 99 -7.94 -1.65 -29.59
CA SER A 99 -8.57 -1.31 -30.86
C SER A 99 -9.99 -1.87 -30.84
N GLY A 100 -10.98 -0.98 -30.62
CA GLY A 100 -12.34 -1.41 -30.33
C GLY A 100 -12.42 -2.17 -29.00
N ASP A 101 -12.67 -3.46 -29.05
CA ASP A 101 -12.75 -4.34 -27.88
C ASP A 101 -11.48 -5.19 -27.65
N ASN A 102 -10.54 -5.17 -28.59
CA ASN A 102 -9.39 -6.07 -28.57
C ASN A 102 -8.11 -5.36 -28.07
N LEU A 103 -7.37 -6.02 -27.18
CA LEU A 103 -6.06 -5.59 -26.69
C LEU A 103 -5.03 -5.60 -27.81
N VAL A 104 -4.37 -4.46 -28.04
CA VAL A 104 -3.35 -4.30 -29.09
C VAL A 104 -1.97 -4.16 -28.49
N HIS A 105 -1.84 -3.36 -27.44
CA HIS A 105 -0.54 -2.98 -26.90
C HIS A 105 -0.59 -2.81 -25.38
N ILE A 106 0.55 -3.11 -24.73
CA ILE A 106 0.76 -2.96 -23.28
C ILE A 106 2.00 -2.11 -23.10
N GLU A 107 1.91 -1.10 -22.24
CA GLU A 107 3.01 -0.18 -21.93
C GLU A 107 3.04 0.08 -20.43
N GLY A 108 4.23 0.19 -19.84
CA GLY A 108 4.38 0.51 -18.42
C GLY A 108 5.58 -0.15 -17.78
N ASP A 109 5.57 -0.16 -16.46
CA ASP A 109 6.66 -0.69 -15.63
C ASP A 109 6.72 -2.22 -15.71
N LEU A 110 5.57 -2.87 -15.91
CA LEU A 110 5.46 -4.31 -16.12
C LEU A 110 5.10 -4.58 -17.60
N ALA A 111 5.89 -5.41 -18.26
CA ALA A 111 5.66 -5.84 -19.64
C ALA A 111 5.58 -7.37 -19.71
N PRO A 112 4.80 -7.94 -20.64
CA PRO A 112 4.76 -9.38 -20.84
C PRO A 112 6.15 -9.92 -21.19
N GLU A 113 6.61 -10.93 -20.47
CA GLU A 113 7.86 -11.61 -20.78
C GLU A 113 7.71 -12.50 -22.00
N ALA A 114 8.75 -12.55 -22.83
CA ALA A 114 8.75 -13.39 -24.02
C ALA A 114 8.66 -14.91 -23.69
N ASN A 115 9.12 -15.29 -22.51
CA ASN A 115 9.11 -16.67 -22.04
C ASN A 115 8.76 -16.69 -20.52
N PRO A 116 7.49 -16.49 -20.16
CA PRO A 116 7.10 -16.42 -18.77
C PRO A 116 7.37 -17.76 -18.06
N PRO A 117 7.82 -17.74 -16.81
CA PRO A 117 7.94 -18.95 -16.01
C PRO A 117 6.57 -19.64 -15.90
N PRO A 118 6.52 -20.98 -15.80
CA PRO A 118 5.27 -21.68 -15.60
C PRO A 118 4.59 -21.16 -14.33
N PRO A 119 3.26 -20.98 -14.33
CA PRO A 119 2.54 -20.54 -13.16
C PRO A 119 2.83 -21.48 -12.00
N PRO A 120 3.06 -20.98 -10.79
CA PRO A 120 3.28 -21.83 -9.63
C PRO A 120 2.08 -22.76 -9.46
N PRO A 121 2.31 -24.03 -9.08
CA PRO A 121 1.22 -24.95 -8.82
C PRO A 121 0.29 -24.30 -7.76
N LYS A 122 -1.01 -24.30 -8.03
CA LYS A 122 -2.02 -23.84 -7.08
C LYS A 122 -2.01 -24.77 -5.87
N GLU A 123 -1.08 -24.55 -4.97
CA GLU A 123 -1.21 -25.10 -3.61
C GLU A 123 -2.25 -24.28 -2.86
N ILE A 124 -3.50 -24.74 -2.95
CA ILE A 124 -4.55 -24.30 -2.05
C ILE A 124 -4.33 -25.06 -0.73
N THR A 125 -3.23 -24.81 -0.07
CA THR A 125 -3.09 -25.17 1.32
C THR A 125 -3.65 -24.03 2.15
N ILE A 126 -4.95 -24.04 2.36
CA ILE A 126 -5.57 -23.21 3.40
C ILE A 126 -5.22 -23.90 4.73
N ASP A 127 -3.99 -23.73 5.13
CA ASP A 127 -3.60 -24.03 6.51
C ASP A 127 -4.04 -22.83 7.35
N ALA A 128 -5.30 -22.90 7.79
CA ALA A 128 -5.81 -21.92 8.74
C ALA A 128 -4.98 -22.08 10.02
N PRO A 129 -4.15 -21.09 10.39
CA PRO A 129 -3.36 -21.19 11.62
C PRO A 129 -4.36 -21.38 12.77
N LYS A 130 -4.26 -22.50 13.50
CA LYS A 130 -4.97 -22.70 14.76
C LYS A 130 -4.61 -21.51 15.64
N ARG A 131 -5.55 -20.60 15.78
CA ARG A 131 -5.43 -19.46 16.67
C ARG A 131 -5.42 -20.04 18.08
N GLU A 132 -4.24 -20.29 18.63
CA GLU A 132 -4.10 -20.48 20.06
C GLU A 132 -4.52 -19.17 20.71
N LEU A 133 -5.70 -19.19 21.30
CA LEU A 133 -6.19 -18.10 22.13
C LEU A 133 -5.21 -17.95 23.29
N LYS A 134 -4.19 -17.09 23.09
CA LYS A 134 -3.37 -16.63 24.22
C LYS A 134 -4.34 -16.06 25.23
N LYS A 135 -4.23 -16.54 26.48
CA LYS A 135 -5.04 -16.09 27.63
C LYS A 135 -5.28 -14.60 27.50
N THR A 136 -6.54 -14.24 27.41
CA THR A 136 -6.95 -12.85 27.23
C THR A 136 -6.35 -12.03 28.37
N LEU A 137 -5.92 -10.79 28.13
CA LEU A 137 -5.43 -9.87 29.18
C LEU A 137 -6.32 -9.87 30.42
N TYR A 138 -7.63 -10.10 30.23
CA TYR A 138 -8.61 -10.30 31.27
C TYR A 138 -8.28 -11.47 32.22
N GLU A 139 -7.90 -12.65 31.69
CA GLU A 139 -7.54 -13.82 32.52
C GLU A 139 -6.22 -13.59 33.27
N ILE A 140 -5.30 -12.83 32.67
CA ILE A 140 -4.04 -12.45 33.33
C ILE A 140 -4.34 -11.49 34.50
N ILE A 141 -5.19 -10.51 34.27
CA ILE A 141 -5.58 -9.53 35.31
C ILE A 141 -6.37 -10.23 36.42
N VAL A 142 -7.33 -11.07 36.08
CA VAL A 142 -8.10 -11.82 37.08
C VAL A 142 -7.21 -12.76 37.89
N GLY A 143 -6.25 -13.44 37.24
CA GLY A 143 -5.26 -14.28 37.93
C GLY A 143 -4.39 -13.52 38.92
N LEU A 144 -4.12 -12.23 38.66
CA LEU A 144 -3.30 -11.37 39.51
C LEU A 144 -4.08 -10.93 40.80
N PHE A 145 -5.41 -10.85 40.69
CA PHE A 145 -6.27 -10.49 41.84
C PHE A 145 -6.78 -11.70 42.65
N THR A 146 -6.74 -12.90 42.08
CA THR A 146 -7.18 -14.13 42.79
C THR A 146 -6.06 -14.82 43.56
N PHE A 147 -4.80 -14.37 43.45
CA PHE A 147 -3.66 -14.95 44.20
C PHE A 147 -3.56 -14.48 45.66
N GLY A 148 -4.57 -13.79 46.19
CA GLY A 148 -4.54 -13.18 47.53
C GLY A 148 -5.44 -13.85 48.60
N ASP A 149 -6.09 -15.01 48.32
CA ASP A 149 -7.11 -15.52 49.24
C ASP A 149 -6.92 -17.02 49.60
N ASP A 150 -5.69 -17.42 49.88
CA ASP A 150 -5.38 -18.68 50.54
C ASP A 150 -4.42 -18.43 51.70
N SER A 151 -5.01 -18.03 52.85
CA SER A 151 -4.38 -18.07 54.16
C SER A 151 -5.38 -18.56 55.21
#